data_f63402c8a4700336bc50f42b28c8a3d0
#
_entry.id   f63402c8a4700336bc50f42b28c8a3d0
#
_cell.length_a   1.000
_cell.length_b   1.000
_cell.length_c   1.000
_cell.angle_alpha   90.00
_cell.angle_beta   90.00
_cell.angle_gamma   90.00
#
_symmetry.space_group_name_H-M   'P 1'
#
loop_
_entity.id
_entity.type
_entity.pdbx_description
1 polymer ?
#
loop_
_entity_poly.entity_id
_entity_poly.type
_entity_poly.pdbx_seq_one_letter_code
_entity_poly.pdbx_strand_id
1 'polypeptide(L)'
;MGERRGALVMSGPVLVILAAGRARRFGGIKPLAPIGIHGEGVIDLIASDAVAAGFGHIVVVINPDTGPIIKEHIAAHWPEGVSVGFAIQERPLGTVHAVLSSENELDTTVPFGVCNADDLYGRDAMLTLGHHLTTASNNCLVGFRLDQALVGDQPVTRGVCQVTGGLLTGIAERRQVSLSDRGFTSADGLEPVQLAPDNLVSMNLWGFAPAMWAAFHAAMTAAEASEEAEVLLPEIVGQELASGRATFAVIPAASQCVGVTHPDDLAIVQEEIRKQVATGMRPERAFL
;
A
#
# COMPACT_ATOMS: atom_id res chain seq x y z
N MET A 1 -9.62 0.30 40.32
CA MET A 1 -10.88 0.01 39.60
C MET A 1 -10.77 0.77 38.28
N GLY A 2 -10.15 0.13 37.28
CA GLY A 2 -9.91 0.77 35.97
C GLY A 2 -11.16 0.61 35.11
N GLU A 3 -11.74 1.72 34.73
CA GLU A 3 -12.80 1.77 33.73
C GLU A 3 -12.24 1.21 32.41
N ARG A 4 -12.78 0.08 31.98
CA ARG A 4 -12.63 -0.39 30.60
C ARG A 4 -13.37 0.65 29.75
N ARG A 5 -12.61 1.48 29.03
CA ARG A 5 -13.17 2.28 27.95
C ARG A 5 -13.85 1.30 27.01
N GLY A 6 -15.15 1.47 26.82
CA GLY A 6 -15.94 0.65 25.93
C GLY A 6 -15.27 0.64 24.55
N ALA A 7 -14.97 -0.56 24.04
CA ALA A 7 -14.53 -0.72 22.68
C ALA A 7 -15.62 -0.10 21.79
N LEU A 8 -15.33 1.01 21.11
CA LEU A 8 -16.12 1.44 19.97
C LEU A 8 -16.11 0.24 19.02
N VAL A 9 -17.29 -0.31 18.75
CA VAL A 9 -17.49 -1.32 17.72
C VAL A 9 -17.19 -0.58 16.40
N MET A 10 -15.98 -0.78 15.91
CA MET A 10 -15.50 -0.19 14.68
C MET A 10 -16.20 -0.92 13.54
N SER A 11 -17.21 -0.32 12.95
CA SER A 11 -17.91 -0.88 11.80
C SER A 11 -17.07 -0.64 10.56
N GLY A 12 -16.51 -1.71 9.98
CA GLY A 12 -15.73 -1.64 8.75
C GLY A 12 -14.35 -2.34 8.86
N PRO A 13 -13.70 -2.65 7.74
CA PRO A 13 -12.38 -3.24 7.73
C PRO A 13 -11.32 -2.27 8.26
N VAL A 14 -10.15 -2.80 8.62
CA VAL A 14 -8.98 -2.01 9.03
C VAL A 14 -8.03 -1.85 7.86
N LEU A 15 -7.48 -0.64 7.67
CA LEU A 15 -6.40 -0.37 6.73
C LEU A 15 -5.10 -0.13 7.50
N VAL A 16 -4.05 -0.88 7.14
CA VAL A 16 -2.68 -0.66 7.60
C VAL A 16 -1.92 0.14 6.56
N ILE A 17 -1.46 1.34 6.93
CA ILE A 17 -0.67 2.23 6.07
C ILE A 17 0.81 2.13 6.47
N LEU A 18 1.67 1.68 5.55
CA LEU A 18 3.10 1.47 5.79
C LEU A 18 3.88 2.77 5.60
N ALA A 19 4.06 3.53 6.69
CA ALA A 19 4.74 4.83 6.71
C ALA A 19 6.13 4.80 7.39
N ALA A 20 6.67 3.60 7.68
CA ALA A 20 7.96 3.45 8.37
C ALA A 20 9.18 3.49 7.42
N GLY A 21 8.98 3.62 6.11
CA GLY A 21 10.04 3.66 5.10
C GLY A 21 11.01 4.83 5.30
N ARG A 22 12.31 4.59 5.12
CA ARG A 22 13.35 5.62 5.16
C ARG A 22 13.54 6.25 3.78
N ALA A 23 12.92 7.40 3.54
CA ALA A 23 12.97 8.13 2.28
C ALA A 23 14.32 8.86 2.05
N ARG A 24 15.43 8.13 1.95
CA ARG A 24 16.78 8.70 1.83
C ARG A 24 16.99 9.60 0.60
N ARG A 25 16.22 9.40 -0.47
CA ARG A 25 16.37 10.11 -1.77
C ARG A 25 15.44 11.32 -1.91
N PHE A 26 14.37 11.38 -1.13
CA PHE A 26 13.35 12.42 -1.26
C PHE A 26 13.71 13.73 -0.53
N GLY A 27 14.61 13.66 0.47
CA GLY A 27 15.02 14.83 1.27
C GLY A 27 13.98 15.31 2.28
N GLY A 28 12.91 14.52 2.52
CA GLY A 28 11.82 14.81 3.45
C GLY A 28 11.03 13.58 3.85
N ILE A 29 9.90 13.77 4.52
CA ILE A 29 8.98 12.71 4.93
C ILE A 29 7.97 12.49 3.80
N LYS A 30 8.18 11.48 2.94
CA LYS A 30 7.35 11.22 1.76
C LYS A 30 5.83 11.16 2.04
N PRO A 31 5.35 10.48 3.10
CA PRO A 31 3.94 10.48 3.44
C PRO A 31 3.33 11.87 3.63
N LEU A 32 4.14 12.86 4.00
CA LEU A 32 3.74 14.25 4.21
C LEU A 32 4.04 15.15 3.01
N ALA A 33 4.47 14.60 1.86
CA ALA A 33 4.71 15.38 0.65
C ALA A 33 3.41 16.08 0.22
N PRO A 34 3.41 17.42 0.03
CA PRO A 34 2.19 18.19 -0.20
C PRO A 34 1.73 18.03 -1.66
N ILE A 35 0.88 17.04 -1.91
CA ILE A 35 0.36 16.73 -3.24
C ILE A 35 -1.07 17.22 -3.47
N GLY A 36 -1.84 17.42 -2.40
CA GLY A 36 -3.21 17.92 -2.49
C GLY A 36 -3.29 19.40 -2.90
N ILE A 37 -4.46 19.84 -3.34
CA ILE A 37 -4.69 21.23 -3.82
C ILE A 37 -4.47 22.25 -2.70
N HIS A 38 -4.80 21.87 -1.47
CA HIS A 38 -4.65 22.73 -0.30
C HIS A 38 -3.42 22.37 0.55
N GLY A 39 -2.48 21.61 -0.03
CA GLY A 39 -1.26 21.19 0.63
C GLY A 39 -1.38 19.90 1.45
N GLU A 40 -2.46 19.15 1.25
CA GLU A 40 -2.64 17.84 1.90
C GLU A 40 -1.51 16.89 1.52
N GLY A 41 -1.01 16.14 2.50
CA GLY A 41 0.00 15.12 2.28
C GLY A 41 -0.54 13.88 1.55
N VAL A 42 0.35 13.05 1.04
CA VAL A 42 -0.03 11.76 0.42
C VAL A 42 -0.88 10.94 1.38
N ILE A 43 -0.46 10.85 2.64
CA ILE A 43 -1.15 10.07 3.67
C ILE A 43 -2.56 10.60 3.98
N ASP A 44 -2.79 11.92 3.84
CA ASP A 44 -4.09 12.54 4.07
C ASP A 44 -5.08 12.10 2.98
N LEU A 45 -4.63 12.07 1.73
CA LEU A 45 -5.44 11.64 0.60
C LEU A 45 -5.72 10.13 0.65
N ILE A 46 -4.74 9.31 1.03
CA ILE A 46 -4.92 7.86 1.24
C ILE A 46 -5.97 7.62 2.33
N ALA A 47 -5.84 8.29 3.47
CA ALA A 47 -6.78 8.14 4.58
C ALA A 47 -8.19 8.63 4.23
N SER A 48 -8.29 9.74 3.50
CA SER A 48 -9.57 10.25 2.98
C SER A 48 -10.26 9.24 2.06
N ASP A 49 -9.50 8.61 1.16
CA ASP A 49 -10.01 7.57 0.26
C ASP A 49 -10.44 6.32 1.05
N ALA A 50 -9.68 5.94 2.09
CA ALA A 50 -10.01 4.82 2.96
C ALA A 50 -11.30 5.05 3.75
N VAL A 51 -11.47 6.24 4.34
CA VAL A 51 -12.73 6.62 5.03
C VAL A 51 -13.91 6.54 4.08
N ALA A 52 -13.77 7.09 2.87
CA ALA A 52 -14.80 7.01 1.83
C ALA A 52 -15.09 5.58 1.37
N ALA A 53 -14.10 4.68 1.44
CA ALA A 53 -14.24 3.25 1.13
C ALA A 53 -14.85 2.43 2.28
N GLY A 54 -15.18 3.05 3.41
CA GLY A 54 -15.82 2.40 4.53
C GLY A 54 -14.85 1.69 5.49
N PHE A 55 -13.54 1.99 5.42
CA PHE A 55 -12.62 1.54 6.45
C PHE A 55 -12.97 2.19 7.79
N GLY A 56 -13.20 1.36 8.82
CA GLY A 56 -13.60 1.81 10.15
C GLY A 56 -12.42 2.23 11.02
N HIS A 57 -11.22 1.79 10.70
CA HIS A 57 -9.98 2.11 11.43
C HIS A 57 -8.77 2.14 10.51
N ILE A 58 -7.85 3.03 10.80
CA ILE A 58 -6.58 3.15 10.09
C ILE A 58 -5.45 2.94 11.09
N VAL A 59 -4.54 2.01 10.81
CA VAL A 59 -3.31 1.83 11.58
C VAL A 59 -2.15 2.34 10.76
N VAL A 60 -1.45 3.34 11.26
CA VAL A 60 -0.26 3.91 10.60
C VAL A 60 0.98 3.30 11.21
N VAL A 61 1.72 2.51 10.42
CA VAL A 61 3.02 1.96 10.83
C VAL A 61 4.11 2.99 10.59
N ILE A 62 4.74 3.43 11.65
CA ILE A 62 5.76 4.49 11.66
C ILE A 62 7.10 3.96 12.17
N ASN A 63 8.17 4.69 11.91
CA ASN A 63 9.48 4.44 12.53
C ASN A 63 9.76 5.45 13.66
N PRO A 64 10.74 5.19 14.54
CA PRO A 64 11.06 6.11 15.64
C PRO A 64 11.52 7.51 15.21
N ASP A 65 12.15 7.64 14.03
CA ASP A 65 12.78 8.89 13.59
C ASP A 65 11.72 9.89 13.05
N THR A 66 10.82 9.44 12.17
CA THR A 66 9.82 10.29 11.49
C THR A 66 8.43 10.19 12.12
N GLY A 67 8.19 9.15 12.90
CA GLY A 67 6.90 8.87 13.51
C GLY A 67 6.31 10.00 14.36
N PRO A 68 7.07 10.67 15.21
CA PRO A 68 6.56 11.82 15.97
C PRO A 68 5.98 12.92 15.09
N ILE A 69 6.65 13.23 13.97
CA ILE A 69 6.21 14.27 13.03
C ILE A 69 4.93 13.83 12.30
N ILE A 70 4.85 12.55 11.89
CA ILE A 70 3.65 12.00 11.25
C ILE A 70 2.46 12.03 12.22
N LYS A 71 2.67 11.66 13.49
CA LYS A 71 1.63 11.73 14.54
C LYS A 71 1.11 13.15 14.76
N GLU A 72 2.01 14.12 14.85
CA GLU A 72 1.67 15.53 15.03
C GLU A 72 0.85 16.03 13.82
N HIS A 73 1.29 15.71 12.60
CA HIS A 73 0.58 16.07 11.38
C HIS A 73 -0.84 15.49 11.37
N ILE A 74 -1.00 14.20 11.65
CA ILE A 74 -2.31 13.54 11.69
C ILE A 74 -3.21 14.17 12.74
N ALA A 75 -2.70 14.42 13.94
CA ALA A 75 -3.47 15.07 15.01
C ALA A 75 -3.92 16.50 14.66
N ALA A 76 -3.16 17.21 13.83
CA ALA A 76 -3.48 18.57 13.41
C ALA A 76 -4.44 18.65 12.21
N HIS A 77 -4.45 17.63 11.31
CA HIS A 77 -5.12 17.75 10.01
C HIS A 77 -6.26 16.74 9.81
N TRP A 78 -6.26 15.60 10.50
CA TRP A 78 -7.34 14.63 10.32
C TRP A 78 -8.54 14.98 11.20
N PRO A 79 -9.79 14.78 10.71
CA PRO A 79 -10.99 14.98 11.52
C PRO A 79 -11.03 14.08 12.76
N GLU A 80 -11.54 14.58 13.88
CA GLU A 80 -11.70 13.81 15.13
C GLU A 80 -12.51 12.50 14.96
N GLY A 81 -13.37 12.43 13.94
CA GLY A 81 -14.17 11.25 13.62
C GLY A 81 -13.38 10.12 12.94
N VAL A 82 -12.15 10.36 12.49
CA VAL A 82 -11.30 9.33 11.87
C VAL A 82 -10.61 8.53 12.97
N SER A 83 -10.95 7.23 13.04
CA SER A 83 -10.31 6.33 13.99
C SER A 83 -8.92 5.94 13.50
N VAL A 84 -7.87 6.31 14.26
CA VAL A 84 -6.48 6.05 13.91
C VAL A 84 -5.69 5.48 15.08
N GLY A 85 -4.91 4.42 14.80
CA GLY A 85 -3.91 3.81 15.68
C GLY A 85 -2.50 3.95 15.10
N PHE A 86 -1.48 3.71 15.93
CA PHE A 86 -0.08 3.80 15.50
C PHE A 86 0.69 2.59 15.99
N ALA A 87 1.38 1.93 15.05
CA ALA A 87 2.34 0.88 15.34
C ALA A 87 3.77 1.34 15.03
N ILE A 88 4.75 0.89 15.79
CA ILE A 88 6.15 1.30 15.62
C ILE A 88 6.95 0.14 15.02
N GLN A 89 7.50 0.35 13.85
CA GLN A 89 8.50 -0.53 13.26
C GLN A 89 9.89 -0.07 13.74
N GLU A 90 10.42 -0.72 14.76
CA GLU A 90 11.71 -0.36 15.38
C GLU A 90 12.91 -0.60 14.44
N ARG A 91 12.85 -1.63 13.63
CA ARG A 91 13.91 -2.03 12.69
C ARG A 91 13.37 -2.12 11.26
N PRO A 92 14.12 -1.63 10.26
CA PRO A 92 13.70 -1.66 8.85
C PRO A 92 13.91 -3.05 8.22
N LEU A 93 13.17 -4.06 8.67
CA LEU A 93 13.28 -5.45 8.22
C LEU A 93 12.27 -5.82 7.12
N GLY A 94 11.86 -4.84 6.32
CA GLY A 94 10.97 -5.03 5.19
C GLY A 94 9.48 -4.86 5.51
N THR A 95 8.64 -5.04 4.49
CA THR A 95 7.20 -4.75 4.56
C THR A 95 6.42 -5.80 5.38
N VAL A 96 6.88 -7.05 5.45
CA VAL A 96 6.29 -8.06 6.32
C VAL A 96 6.46 -7.67 7.79
N HIS A 97 7.67 -7.24 8.19
CA HIS A 97 7.93 -6.78 9.56
C HIS A 97 7.09 -5.53 9.90
N ALA A 98 6.88 -4.63 8.93
CA ALA A 98 6.01 -3.48 9.12
C ALA A 98 4.55 -3.89 9.41
N VAL A 99 4.00 -4.86 8.65
CA VAL A 99 2.66 -5.41 8.90
C VAL A 99 2.59 -6.07 10.27
N LEU A 100 3.55 -6.92 10.64
CA LEU A 100 3.58 -7.57 11.96
C LEU A 100 3.66 -6.57 13.11
N SER A 101 4.33 -5.43 12.91
CA SER A 101 4.37 -4.37 13.92
C SER A 101 2.99 -3.82 14.26
N SER A 102 2.01 -3.96 13.37
CA SER A 102 0.63 -3.50 13.58
C SER A 102 -0.29 -4.52 14.24
N GLU A 103 0.15 -5.76 14.45
CA GLU A 103 -0.69 -6.89 14.89
C GLU A 103 -1.48 -6.60 16.18
N ASN A 104 -0.88 -5.91 17.14
CA ASN A 104 -1.52 -5.56 18.42
C ASN A 104 -2.58 -4.45 18.30
N GLU A 105 -2.62 -3.76 17.17
CA GLU A 105 -3.60 -2.69 16.88
C GLU A 105 -4.81 -3.21 16.08
N LEU A 106 -4.82 -4.51 15.71
CA LEU A 106 -5.86 -5.12 14.90
C LEU A 106 -6.55 -6.28 15.63
N ASP A 107 -7.78 -6.57 15.19
CA ASP A 107 -8.38 -7.88 15.43
C ASP A 107 -7.83 -8.86 14.37
N THR A 108 -6.92 -9.72 14.80
CA THR A 108 -6.26 -10.70 13.91
C THR A 108 -7.18 -11.81 13.39
N THR A 109 -8.45 -11.82 13.81
CA THR A 109 -9.45 -12.81 13.38
C THR A 109 -10.27 -12.36 12.17
N VAL A 110 -10.10 -11.10 11.75
CA VAL A 110 -10.80 -10.52 10.58
C VAL A 110 -9.83 -10.12 9.48
N PRO A 111 -10.29 -10.06 8.20
CA PRO A 111 -9.46 -9.55 7.10
C PRO A 111 -9.10 -8.08 7.27
N PHE A 112 -7.94 -7.69 6.74
CA PHE A 112 -7.43 -6.32 6.80
C PHE A 112 -6.78 -5.91 5.49
N GLY A 113 -6.75 -4.60 5.23
CA GLY A 113 -6.07 -3.99 4.09
C GLY A 113 -4.66 -3.53 4.43
N VAL A 114 -3.77 -3.52 3.44
CA VAL A 114 -2.42 -2.98 3.56
C VAL A 114 -2.11 -2.11 2.35
N CYS A 115 -1.50 -0.94 2.57
CA CYS A 115 -1.00 -0.08 1.50
C CYS A 115 0.29 0.66 1.92
N ASN A 116 1.03 1.17 0.94
CA ASN A 116 2.15 2.08 1.18
C ASN A 116 1.63 3.49 1.50
N ALA A 117 2.44 4.29 2.19
CA ALA A 117 2.10 5.67 2.55
C ALA A 117 2.57 6.72 1.55
N ASP A 118 3.26 6.32 0.48
CA ASP A 118 3.85 7.19 -0.54
C ASP A 118 3.29 6.94 -1.96
N ASP A 119 2.28 6.05 -2.07
CA ASP A 119 1.58 5.73 -3.30
C ASP A 119 0.10 6.15 -3.20
N LEU A 120 -0.37 6.98 -4.12
CA LEU A 120 -1.78 7.35 -4.22
C LEU A 120 -2.49 6.41 -5.20
N TYR A 121 -3.33 5.56 -4.67
CA TYR A 121 -3.98 4.45 -5.38
C TYR A 121 -5.21 4.85 -6.19
N GLY A 122 -5.80 6.01 -5.85
CA GLY A 122 -7.09 6.42 -6.36
C GLY A 122 -8.26 5.89 -5.51
N ARG A 123 -9.34 6.68 -5.52
CA ARG A 123 -10.52 6.42 -4.67
C ARG A 123 -11.22 5.11 -5.03
N ASP A 124 -11.32 4.79 -6.31
CA ASP A 124 -11.94 3.56 -6.82
C ASP A 124 -11.17 2.29 -6.41
N ALA A 125 -9.84 2.33 -6.43
CA ALA A 125 -9.02 1.21 -5.97
C ALA A 125 -9.21 0.96 -4.46
N MET A 126 -9.29 2.03 -3.67
CA MET A 126 -9.55 1.92 -2.24
C MET A 126 -10.98 1.43 -1.95
N LEU A 127 -11.99 1.92 -2.68
CA LEU A 127 -13.37 1.41 -2.62
C LEU A 127 -13.44 -0.08 -2.98
N THR A 128 -12.71 -0.51 -3.99
CA THR A 128 -12.63 -1.90 -4.42
C THR A 128 -12.05 -2.78 -3.32
N LEU A 129 -10.95 -2.35 -2.68
CA LEU A 129 -10.36 -3.07 -1.55
C LEU A 129 -11.33 -3.14 -0.37
N GLY A 130 -11.90 -2.01 0.05
CA GLY A 130 -12.85 -1.95 1.18
C GLY A 130 -14.07 -2.84 0.95
N HIS A 131 -14.65 -2.84 -0.27
CA HIS A 131 -15.75 -3.72 -0.64
C HIS A 131 -15.36 -5.20 -0.55
N HIS A 132 -14.19 -5.58 -1.10
CA HIS A 132 -13.72 -6.96 -1.04
C HIS A 132 -13.57 -7.44 0.40
N LEU A 133 -12.94 -6.66 1.27
CA LEU A 133 -12.71 -7.02 2.67
C LEU A 133 -14.00 -7.17 3.49
N THR A 134 -15.10 -6.53 3.05
CA THR A 134 -16.42 -6.66 3.71
C THR A 134 -17.27 -7.79 3.16
N THR A 135 -17.03 -8.22 1.92
CA THR A 135 -17.89 -9.19 1.21
C THR A 135 -17.23 -10.55 0.97
N ALA A 136 -15.91 -10.61 1.06
CA ALA A 136 -15.13 -11.81 0.83
C ALA A 136 -14.14 -12.06 1.99
N SER A 137 -13.81 -13.33 2.21
CA SER A 137 -12.88 -13.75 3.28
C SER A 137 -11.52 -14.21 2.77
N ASN A 138 -11.30 -14.14 1.45
CA ASN A 138 -10.04 -14.54 0.82
C ASN A 138 -9.10 -13.37 0.60
N ASN A 139 -7.81 -13.67 0.40
CA ASN A 139 -6.83 -12.64 0.09
C ASN A 139 -7.10 -12.02 -1.28
N CYS A 140 -6.72 -10.76 -1.44
CA CYS A 140 -6.75 -10.08 -2.73
C CYS A 140 -5.55 -9.14 -2.95
N LEU A 141 -5.30 -8.86 -4.22
CA LEU A 141 -4.42 -7.79 -4.69
C LEU A 141 -5.25 -6.87 -5.57
N VAL A 142 -5.25 -5.58 -5.29
CA VAL A 142 -5.67 -4.59 -6.28
C VAL A 142 -4.48 -4.35 -7.21
N GLY A 143 -4.60 -4.85 -8.44
CA GLY A 143 -3.54 -4.80 -9.45
C GLY A 143 -3.70 -3.60 -10.37
N PHE A 144 -2.60 -2.90 -10.65
CA PHE A 144 -2.58 -1.74 -11.53
C PHE A 144 -1.96 -2.14 -12.88
N ARG A 145 -2.46 -1.56 -13.96
CA ARG A 145 -1.79 -1.71 -15.25
C ARG A 145 -0.41 -1.07 -15.22
N LEU A 146 0.57 -1.71 -15.86
CA LEU A 146 1.95 -1.21 -15.90
C LEU A 146 2.03 0.20 -16.51
N ASP A 147 1.27 0.46 -17.59
CA ASP A 147 1.18 1.76 -18.22
C ASP A 147 0.51 2.86 -17.38
N GLN A 148 -0.12 2.48 -16.26
CA GLN A 148 -0.77 3.36 -15.30
C GLN A 148 -0.10 3.37 -13.91
N ALA A 149 1.04 2.68 -13.78
CA ALA A 149 1.79 2.55 -12.53
C ALA A 149 3.23 3.08 -12.62
N LEU A 150 3.57 3.76 -13.71
CA LEU A 150 4.86 4.44 -13.91
C LEU A 150 4.65 5.96 -13.83
N VAL A 151 5.48 6.62 -13.04
CA VAL A 151 5.51 8.09 -12.92
C VAL A 151 6.90 8.55 -13.33
N GLY A 152 6.96 9.48 -14.29
CA GLY A 152 8.23 10.00 -14.83
C GLY A 152 9.02 8.99 -15.67
N ASP A 153 10.25 9.36 -16.01
CA ASP A 153 11.11 8.60 -16.95
C ASP A 153 12.15 7.72 -16.22
N GLN A 154 12.18 7.76 -14.89
CA GLN A 154 13.18 7.02 -14.13
C GLN A 154 12.80 5.53 -14.00
N PRO A 155 13.80 4.62 -14.14
CA PRO A 155 13.55 3.20 -13.94
C PRO A 155 13.07 2.90 -12.50
N VAL A 156 12.08 2.01 -12.39
CA VAL A 156 11.48 1.61 -11.11
C VAL A 156 11.52 0.09 -10.92
N THR A 157 11.26 -0.35 -9.70
CA THR A 157 11.02 -1.75 -9.37
C THR A 157 9.52 -1.99 -9.26
N ARG A 158 9.00 -3.08 -9.88
CA ARG A 158 7.57 -3.44 -9.86
C ARG A 158 7.37 -4.95 -9.68
N GLY A 159 6.46 -5.33 -8.82
CA GLY A 159 5.99 -6.71 -8.72
C GLY A 159 5.04 -7.03 -9.88
N VAL A 160 5.57 -7.63 -10.95
CA VAL A 160 4.76 -8.01 -12.13
C VAL A 160 3.99 -9.28 -11.83
N CYS A 161 2.66 -9.23 -12.03
CA CYS A 161 1.73 -10.30 -11.69
C CYS A 161 1.48 -11.24 -12.87
N GLN A 162 1.44 -12.54 -12.60
CA GLN A 162 0.86 -13.54 -13.50
C GLN A 162 -0.56 -13.83 -13.00
N VAL A 163 -1.54 -13.67 -13.88
CA VAL A 163 -2.97 -13.79 -13.52
C VAL A 163 -3.66 -14.76 -14.46
N THR A 164 -4.38 -15.71 -13.89
CA THR A 164 -5.19 -16.67 -14.64
C THR A 164 -6.57 -16.80 -14.00
N GLY A 165 -7.63 -16.56 -14.77
CA GLY A 165 -9.00 -16.67 -14.28
C GLY A 165 -9.32 -15.72 -13.09
N GLY A 166 -8.67 -14.54 -13.03
CA GLY A 166 -8.85 -13.60 -11.93
C GLY A 166 -8.07 -13.95 -10.65
N LEU A 167 -7.25 -14.99 -10.69
CA LEU A 167 -6.39 -15.39 -9.55
C LEU A 167 -4.93 -15.10 -9.86
N LEU A 168 -4.21 -14.64 -8.85
CA LEU A 168 -2.75 -14.49 -8.88
C LEU A 168 -2.12 -15.89 -8.92
N THR A 169 -1.37 -16.19 -9.96
CA THR A 169 -0.65 -17.47 -10.12
C THR A 169 0.85 -17.32 -9.94
N GLY A 170 1.34 -16.10 -9.92
CA GLY A 170 2.73 -15.77 -9.64
C GLY A 170 2.94 -14.26 -9.56
N ILE A 171 3.99 -13.86 -8.88
CA ILE A 171 4.45 -12.48 -8.80
C ILE A 171 5.97 -12.46 -8.84
N ALA A 172 6.53 -11.64 -9.70
CA ALA A 172 7.97 -11.49 -9.85
C ALA A 172 8.36 -10.03 -9.69
N GLU A 173 9.28 -9.75 -8.77
CA GLU A 173 9.85 -8.41 -8.62
C GLU A 173 10.78 -8.12 -9.79
N ARG A 174 10.37 -7.22 -10.67
CA ARG A 174 11.12 -6.79 -11.85
C ARG A 174 11.80 -5.47 -11.57
N ARG A 175 13.10 -5.41 -11.82
CA ARG A 175 13.96 -4.24 -11.54
C ARG A 175 14.25 -3.49 -12.81
N GLN A 176 14.56 -2.18 -12.68
CA GLN A 176 14.87 -1.32 -13.80
C GLN A 176 13.79 -1.33 -14.89
N VAL A 177 12.52 -1.35 -14.45
CA VAL A 177 11.38 -1.25 -15.36
C VAL A 177 11.27 0.19 -15.84
N SER A 178 11.29 0.38 -17.16
CA SER A 178 11.20 1.69 -17.79
C SER A 178 10.48 1.63 -19.13
N LEU A 179 9.92 2.76 -19.54
CA LEU A 179 9.37 2.95 -20.89
C LEU A 179 10.50 3.41 -21.81
N SER A 180 10.63 2.74 -22.96
CA SER A 180 11.57 3.08 -24.04
C SER A 180 10.85 3.16 -25.37
N ASP A 181 11.53 3.52 -26.45
CA ASP A 181 11.00 3.48 -27.82
C ASP A 181 10.50 2.08 -28.24
N ARG A 182 10.95 1.04 -27.54
CA ARG A 182 10.56 -0.37 -27.74
C ARG A 182 9.41 -0.83 -26.84
N GLY A 183 8.80 0.08 -26.06
CA GLY A 183 7.80 -0.22 -25.05
C GLY A 183 8.41 -0.42 -23.66
N PHE A 184 7.65 -1.08 -22.78
CA PHE A 184 8.10 -1.35 -21.40
C PHE A 184 9.14 -2.48 -21.40
N THR A 185 10.26 -2.23 -20.73
CA THR A 185 11.36 -3.19 -20.60
C THR A 185 11.84 -3.27 -19.15
N SER A 186 12.40 -4.41 -18.78
CA SER A 186 13.09 -4.62 -17.52
C SER A 186 14.54 -5.03 -17.79
N ALA A 187 15.49 -4.43 -17.09
CA ALA A 187 16.93 -4.69 -17.23
C ALA A 187 17.49 -5.50 -16.05
N ASP A 188 16.70 -6.42 -15.50
CA ASP A 188 17.04 -7.26 -14.34
C ASP A 188 17.61 -8.64 -14.72
N GLY A 189 17.73 -8.94 -16.01
CA GLY A 189 18.22 -10.23 -16.52
C GLY A 189 17.17 -11.35 -16.50
N LEU A 190 15.93 -11.07 -16.15
CA LEU A 190 14.83 -12.05 -16.16
C LEU A 190 14.01 -11.97 -17.46
N GLU A 191 13.51 -13.12 -17.91
CA GLU A 191 12.58 -13.17 -19.04
C GLU A 191 11.12 -13.09 -18.59
N PRO A 192 10.22 -12.51 -19.40
CA PRO A 192 10.50 -11.77 -20.62
C PRO A 192 11.10 -10.39 -20.33
N VAL A 193 12.08 -9.95 -21.11
CA VAL A 193 12.67 -8.59 -21.02
C VAL A 193 11.62 -7.52 -21.36
N GLN A 194 10.76 -7.80 -22.36
CA GLN A 194 9.66 -6.92 -22.74
C GLN A 194 8.42 -7.24 -21.92
N LEU A 195 7.82 -6.20 -21.36
CA LEU A 195 6.60 -6.27 -20.56
C LEU A 195 5.45 -5.63 -21.35
N ALA A 196 4.28 -6.25 -21.30
CA ALA A 196 3.09 -5.69 -21.93
C ALA A 196 2.56 -4.48 -21.12
N PRO A 197 2.06 -3.41 -21.79
CA PRO A 197 1.50 -2.24 -21.09
C PRO A 197 0.36 -2.58 -20.12
N ASP A 198 -0.40 -3.61 -20.44
CA ASP A 198 -1.53 -4.10 -19.67
C ASP A 198 -1.17 -5.19 -18.64
N ASN A 199 0.13 -5.53 -18.49
CA ASN A 199 0.53 -6.37 -17.38
C ASN A 199 0.07 -5.74 -16.07
N LEU A 200 -0.55 -6.52 -15.20
CA LEU A 200 -0.88 -6.08 -13.87
C LEU A 200 0.35 -6.11 -12.98
N VAL A 201 0.52 -5.05 -12.20
CA VAL A 201 1.61 -4.93 -11.24
C VAL A 201 1.07 -4.68 -9.84
N SER A 202 1.78 -5.18 -8.85
CA SER A 202 1.55 -4.86 -7.45
C SER A 202 2.15 -3.50 -7.12
N MET A 203 1.35 -2.67 -6.50
CA MET A 203 1.74 -1.43 -5.83
C MET A 203 1.57 -1.55 -4.30
N ASN A 204 1.57 -2.80 -3.78
CA ASN A 204 1.32 -3.11 -2.37
C ASN A 204 -0.06 -2.68 -1.83
N LEU A 205 -1.09 -2.70 -2.67
CA LEU A 205 -2.48 -2.56 -2.22
C LEU A 205 -3.10 -3.95 -2.05
N TRP A 206 -3.03 -4.48 -0.83
CA TRP A 206 -3.39 -5.86 -0.50
C TRP A 206 -4.59 -5.94 0.43
N GLY A 207 -5.40 -6.99 0.27
CA GLY A 207 -6.32 -7.50 1.28
C GLY A 207 -5.82 -8.86 1.78
N PHE A 208 -5.63 -9.00 3.08
CA PHE A 208 -5.16 -10.23 3.68
C PHE A 208 -6.23 -10.88 4.57
N ALA A 209 -6.41 -12.18 4.38
CA ALA A 209 -7.19 -13.02 5.29
C ALA A 209 -6.38 -13.31 6.57
N PRO A 210 -7.06 -13.62 7.69
CA PRO A 210 -6.41 -13.93 8.98
C PRO A 210 -5.31 -15.00 8.92
N ALA A 211 -5.46 -15.98 8.03
CA ALA A 211 -4.47 -17.05 7.87
C ALA A 211 -3.07 -16.56 7.47
N MET A 212 -2.96 -15.36 6.88
CA MET A 212 -1.67 -14.79 6.47
C MET A 212 -0.78 -14.37 7.65
N TRP A 213 -1.33 -14.14 8.84
CA TRP A 213 -0.50 -13.86 10.03
C TRP A 213 0.50 -14.97 10.31
N ALA A 214 0.08 -16.23 10.21
CA ALA A 214 0.98 -17.38 10.41
C ALA A 214 2.12 -17.41 9.38
N ALA A 215 1.83 -17.08 8.11
CA ALA A 215 2.84 -17.00 7.06
C ALA A 215 3.85 -15.87 7.32
N PHE A 216 3.38 -14.70 7.76
CA PHE A 216 4.24 -13.56 8.10
C PHE A 216 5.16 -13.86 9.29
N HIS A 217 4.65 -14.46 10.36
CA HIS A 217 5.47 -14.89 11.49
C HIS A 217 6.50 -15.93 11.10
N ALA A 218 6.12 -16.94 10.32
CA ALA A 218 7.04 -17.97 9.83
C ALA A 218 8.16 -17.37 8.97
N ALA A 219 7.83 -16.42 8.09
CA ALA A 219 8.79 -15.72 7.26
C ALA A 219 9.82 -14.93 8.08
N MET A 220 9.36 -14.16 9.08
CA MET A 220 10.27 -13.41 9.94
C MET A 220 11.17 -14.32 10.77
N THR A 221 10.64 -15.45 11.30
CA THR A 221 11.45 -16.43 12.03
C THR A 221 12.53 -17.04 11.13
N ALA A 222 12.21 -17.35 9.87
CA ALA A 222 13.17 -17.87 8.90
C ALA A 222 14.25 -16.83 8.55
N ALA A 223 13.86 -15.57 8.35
CA ALA A 223 14.78 -14.47 8.05
C ALA A 223 15.76 -14.20 9.19
N GLU A 224 15.30 -14.23 10.44
CA GLU A 224 16.18 -14.10 11.61
C GLU A 224 17.21 -15.21 11.71
N ALA A 225 16.84 -16.44 11.32
CA ALA A 225 17.76 -17.59 11.30
C ALA A 225 18.79 -17.53 10.17
N SER A 226 18.46 -16.84 9.04
CA SER A 226 19.34 -16.71 7.86
C SER A 226 20.11 -15.38 7.81
N GLU A 227 19.94 -14.51 8.80
CA GLU A 227 20.48 -13.13 8.82
C GLU A 227 20.03 -12.30 7.60
N GLU A 228 18.85 -12.58 7.07
CA GLU A 228 18.27 -11.85 5.94
C GLU A 228 17.92 -10.41 6.35
N ALA A 229 18.23 -9.44 5.49
CA ALA A 229 18.11 -8.02 5.86
C ALA A 229 16.67 -7.51 5.83
N GLU A 230 15.86 -7.95 4.86
CA GLU A 230 14.49 -7.47 4.64
C GLU A 230 13.60 -8.60 4.12
N VAL A 231 12.35 -8.67 4.59
CA VAL A 231 11.32 -9.61 4.12
C VAL A 231 10.18 -8.80 3.48
N LEU A 232 9.92 -9.04 2.20
CA LEU A 232 8.97 -8.27 1.41
C LEU A 232 7.65 -9.02 1.22
N LEU A 233 6.52 -8.29 1.27
CA LEU A 233 5.18 -8.87 1.07
C LEU A 233 5.05 -9.65 -0.24
N PRO A 234 5.49 -9.14 -1.42
CA PRO A 234 5.39 -9.89 -2.65
C PRO A 234 6.13 -11.23 -2.66
N GLU A 235 7.25 -11.32 -1.94
CA GLU A 235 8.03 -12.57 -1.82
C GLU A 235 7.27 -13.63 -1.04
N ILE A 236 6.70 -13.25 0.10
CA ILE A 236 5.93 -14.18 0.93
C ILE A 236 4.63 -14.59 0.23
N VAL A 237 3.95 -13.65 -0.42
CA VAL A 237 2.80 -13.97 -1.28
C VAL A 237 3.19 -14.98 -2.37
N GLY A 238 4.32 -14.78 -3.05
CA GLY A 238 4.85 -15.71 -4.05
C GLY A 238 5.13 -17.10 -3.48
N GLN A 239 5.71 -17.20 -2.28
CA GLN A 239 5.97 -18.47 -1.60
C GLN A 239 4.68 -19.20 -1.20
N GLU A 240 3.69 -18.47 -0.67
CA GLU A 240 2.38 -19.03 -0.30
C GLU A 240 1.60 -19.53 -1.52
N LEU A 241 1.67 -18.80 -2.64
CA LEU A 241 1.11 -19.23 -3.93
C LEU A 241 1.78 -20.51 -4.44
N ALA A 242 3.11 -20.52 -4.51
CA ALA A 242 3.89 -21.65 -5.03
C ALA A 242 3.68 -22.93 -4.20
N SER A 243 3.47 -22.82 -2.90
CA SER A 243 3.18 -23.94 -2.01
C SER A 243 1.71 -24.36 -1.96
N GLY A 244 0.81 -23.59 -2.62
CA GLY A 244 -0.62 -23.85 -2.60
C GLY A 244 -1.30 -23.58 -1.24
N ARG A 245 -0.63 -22.90 -0.30
CA ARG A 245 -1.19 -22.58 1.03
C ARG A 245 -2.11 -21.39 1.04
N ALA A 246 -1.96 -20.47 0.07
CA ALA A 246 -2.86 -19.33 -0.07
C ALA A 246 -3.26 -19.12 -1.54
N THR A 247 -4.42 -18.47 -1.71
CA THR A 247 -4.92 -17.99 -3.01
C THR A 247 -5.21 -16.50 -2.89
N PHE A 248 -4.99 -15.77 -3.97
CA PHE A 248 -5.24 -14.33 -4.03
C PHE A 248 -6.10 -14.00 -5.24
N ALA A 249 -7.24 -13.35 -5.03
CA ALA A 249 -7.98 -12.72 -6.10
C ALA A 249 -7.20 -11.50 -6.60
N VAL A 250 -7.14 -11.30 -7.91
CA VAL A 250 -6.59 -10.08 -8.51
C VAL A 250 -7.73 -9.24 -9.03
N ILE A 251 -7.86 -8.03 -8.50
CA ILE A 251 -8.90 -7.08 -8.87
C ILE A 251 -8.22 -5.93 -9.61
N PRO A 252 -8.42 -5.79 -10.93
CA PRO A 252 -7.82 -4.68 -11.67
C PRO A 252 -8.35 -3.33 -11.19
N ALA A 253 -7.45 -2.39 -10.88
CA ALA A 253 -7.83 -1.01 -10.62
C ALA A 253 -8.27 -0.31 -11.91
N ALA A 254 -9.28 0.54 -11.83
CA ALA A 254 -9.68 1.40 -12.93
C ALA A 254 -8.87 2.71 -12.95
N SER A 255 -8.35 3.14 -11.78
CA SER A 255 -7.53 4.34 -11.64
C SER A 255 -6.05 4.06 -11.85
N GLN A 256 -5.32 5.14 -12.11
CA GLN A 256 -3.86 5.17 -12.07
C GLN A 256 -3.36 5.21 -10.64
N CYS A 257 -2.26 4.48 -10.36
CA CYS A 257 -1.51 4.63 -9.12
C CYS A 257 -0.36 5.63 -9.35
N VAL A 258 -0.32 6.67 -8.53
CA VAL A 258 0.66 7.75 -8.66
C VAL A 258 1.51 7.81 -7.40
N GLY A 259 2.78 7.40 -7.50
CA GLY A 259 3.71 7.39 -6.38
C GLY A 259 4.67 8.58 -6.40
N VAL A 260 5.09 9.04 -5.23
CA VAL A 260 6.15 10.04 -5.09
C VAL A 260 7.46 9.32 -4.79
N THR A 261 8.31 9.12 -5.80
CA THR A 261 9.61 8.46 -5.64
C THR A 261 10.73 9.47 -5.52
N HIS A 262 10.70 10.51 -6.35
CA HIS A 262 11.68 11.59 -6.40
C HIS A 262 11.02 12.94 -6.14
N PRO A 263 11.78 13.98 -5.71
CA PRO A 263 11.24 15.33 -5.56
C PRO A 263 10.60 15.88 -6.85
N ASP A 264 11.14 15.51 -8.01
CA ASP A 264 10.65 15.95 -9.32
C ASP A 264 9.28 15.37 -9.68
N ASP A 265 8.88 14.26 -9.04
CA ASP A 265 7.55 13.67 -9.24
C ASP A 265 6.42 14.53 -8.67
N LEU A 266 6.73 15.42 -7.70
CA LEU A 266 5.71 16.24 -7.02
C LEU A 266 4.85 17.04 -7.99
N ALA A 267 5.45 17.71 -8.96
CA ALA A 267 4.70 18.52 -9.92
C ALA A 267 3.77 17.68 -10.79
N ILE A 268 4.22 16.48 -11.18
CA ILE A 268 3.43 15.54 -11.98
C ILE A 268 2.24 15.03 -11.17
N VAL A 269 2.50 14.62 -9.90
CA VAL A 269 1.46 14.12 -8.99
C VAL A 269 0.44 15.21 -8.66
N GLN A 270 0.87 16.44 -8.35
CA GLN A 270 -0.02 17.56 -8.10
C GLN A 270 -0.91 17.89 -9.30
N GLU A 271 -0.37 17.80 -10.52
CA GLU A 271 -1.16 18.03 -11.73
C GLU A 271 -2.20 16.93 -11.94
N GLU A 272 -1.86 15.69 -11.64
CA GLU A 272 -2.80 14.56 -11.69
C GLU A 272 -3.93 14.75 -10.65
N ILE A 273 -3.60 15.18 -9.43
CA ILE A 273 -4.61 15.49 -8.41
C ILE A 273 -5.55 16.61 -8.88
N ARG A 274 -5.02 17.69 -9.48
CA ARG A 274 -5.87 18.76 -10.04
C ARG A 274 -6.84 18.24 -11.10
N LYS A 275 -6.40 17.33 -11.97
CA LYS A 275 -7.25 16.69 -12.97
C LYS A 275 -8.34 15.82 -12.33
N GLN A 276 -8.00 15.02 -11.32
CA GLN A 276 -8.95 14.19 -10.60
C GLN A 276 -10.03 15.03 -9.91
N VAL A 277 -9.66 16.17 -9.32
CA VAL A 277 -10.62 17.11 -8.73
C VAL A 277 -11.47 17.76 -9.80
N ALA A 278 -10.87 18.28 -10.89
CA ALA A 278 -11.59 18.94 -11.98
C ALA A 278 -12.61 18.02 -12.68
N THR A 279 -12.35 16.72 -12.71
CA THR A 279 -13.25 15.69 -13.28
C THR A 279 -14.22 15.09 -12.27
N GLY A 280 -14.18 15.50 -11.00
CA GLY A 280 -15.05 14.98 -9.94
C GLY A 280 -14.69 13.56 -9.46
N MET A 281 -13.56 13.00 -9.87
CA MET A 281 -13.07 11.72 -9.38
C MET A 281 -12.61 11.77 -7.92
N ARG A 282 -12.25 12.95 -7.44
CA ARG A 282 -11.81 13.22 -6.07
C ARG A 282 -12.44 14.52 -5.56
N PRO A 283 -12.79 14.61 -4.28
CA PRO A 283 -13.17 15.90 -3.68
C PRO A 283 -11.96 16.86 -3.66
N GLU A 284 -12.25 18.15 -3.63
CA GLU A 284 -11.23 19.21 -3.61
C GLU A 284 -10.38 19.18 -2.33
N ARG A 285 -10.98 18.74 -1.22
CA ARG A 285 -10.30 18.58 0.08
C ARG A 285 -10.37 17.16 0.57
N ALA A 286 -9.34 16.73 1.29
CA ALA A 286 -9.37 15.48 1.99
C ALA A 286 -10.54 15.44 3.01
N PHE A 287 -11.12 14.27 3.22
CA PHE A 287 -12.20 13.99 4.16
C PHE A 287 -13.54 14.75 3.90
N LEU A 288 -13.81 15.12 2.64
CA LEU A 288 -15.11 15.66 2.19
C LEU A 288 -15.93 14.62 1.44
#